data_c6211293e95a5c201a81a9285fe41f19
#
_entry.id   c6211293e95a5c201a81a9285fe41f19
#
_cell.length_a   1.000
_cell.length_b   1.000
_cell.length_c   1.000
_cell.angle_alpha   90.00
_cell.angle_beta   90.00
_cell.angle_gamma   90.00
#
_symmetry.space_group_name_H-M   'P 1'
#
loop_
_entity.id
_entity.type
_entity.pdbx_description
1 polymer ?
#
loop_
_entity_poly.entity_id
_entity_poly.type
_entity_poly.pdbx_seq_one_letter_code
_entity_poly.pdbx_strand_id
1 'polypeptide(L)'
;MKENQREELLKHLAASLHDAKKEGGAILLVGAGISVSAGIPPAFKLMKIAIENFPNYFTEEEQRLAQEDLSQLQYNDIMTKLSNVKRKELFKWFIEGNKDKGIKKAKLNFAHIAIAELLKQGYFSRILTVNFDPLLIHACYMVGMYPFPAIYDLGAMGKVNAELLHDPSIVYLNGQHVGFVQRNTTDQLEAHKETLTQIVRSTGCNKTWVVAGYSGENDPLMHALNELRPYNNWLYWLEYSDQILQKESHHFLENDEECKVIYQADADIIFMKIAELLNCNLDFIERPDVELTLYEKEINFQTAGNKQNYFTKKLKNYKKLLSSPQLLSFLDKVDDFDT
;
A
#
# COMPACT_ATOMS: atom_id res chain seq x y z
N MET A 1 18.52 13.81 9.34
CA MET A 1 18.36 14.81 8.24
C MET A 1 17.73 16.08 8.81
N LYS A 2 18.15 17.29 8.35
CA LYS A 2 17.51 18.55 8.78
C LYS A 2 16.12 18.68 8.13
N GLU A 3 15.16 19.28 8.83
CA GLU A 3 13.78 19.41 8.35
C GLU A 3 13.68 20.11 6.97
N ASN A 4 14.44 21.19 6.78
CA ASN A 4 14.50 21.89 5.50
C ASN A 4 14.98 20.99 4.33
N GLN A 5 15.94 20.11 4.58
CA GLN A 5 16.45 19.19 3.56
C GLN A 5 15.39 18.13 3.20
N ARG A 6 14.62 17.66 4.16
CA ARG A 6 13.50 16.75 3.93
C ARG A 6 12.41 17.40 3.08
N GLU A 7 12.06 18.64 3.37
CA GLU A 7 11.07 19.39 2.57
C GLU A 7 11.53 19.63 1.12
N GLU A 8 12.80 19.93 0.91
CA GLU A 8 13.38 20.06 -0.44
C GLU A 8 13.28 18.74 -1.22
N LEU A 9 13.60 17.62 -0.58
CA LEU A 9 13.47 16.29 -1.19
C LEU A 9 12.01 15.93 -1.49
N LEU A 10 11.06 16.31 -0.63
CA LEU A 10 9.63 16.10 -0.91
C LEU A 10 9.13 16.94 -2.08
N LYS A 11 9.58 18.19 -2.21
CA LYS A 11 9.26 19.02 -3.36
C LYS A 11 9.88 18.43 -4.64
N HIS A 12 11.11 17.92 -4.56
CA HIS A 12 11.76 17.25 -5.67
C HIS A 12 11.00 15.98 -6.08
N LEU A 13 10.56 15.16 -5.11
CA LEU A 13 9.71 13.98 -5.37
C LEU A 13 8.39 14.38 -6.03
N ALA A 14 7.70 15.41 -5.52
CA ALA A 14 6.45 15.88 -6.09
C ALA A 14 6.64 16.37 -7.55
N ALA A 15 7.71 17.09 -7.84
CA ALA A 15 8.06 17.51 -9.20
C ALA A 15 8.30 16.30 -10.11
N SER A 16 9.06 15.30 -9.64
CA SER A 16 9.32 14.07 -10.40
C SER A 16 8.04 13.27 -10.66
N LEU A 17 7.11 13.21 -9.70
CA LEU A 17 5.81 12.57 -9.89
C LEU A 17 4.94 13.34 -10.90
N HIS A 18 4.98 14.67 -10.87
CA HIS A 18 4.27 15.50 -11.84
C HIS A 18 4.78 15.25 -13.27
N ASP A 19 6.09 15.09 -13.46
CA ASP A 19 6.66 14.77 -14.77
C ASP A 19 6.38 13.32 -15.16
N ALA A 20 6.53 12.36 -14.25
CA ALA A 20 6.21 10.97 -14.48
C ALA A 20 4.75 10.76 -14.92
N LYS A 21 3.81 11.56 -14.41
CA LYS A 21 2.39 11.52 -14.84
C LYS A 21 2.24 11.72 -16.34
N LYS A 22 3.05 12.60 -16.96
CA LYS A 22 3.04 12.86 -18.42
C LYS A 22 3.58 11.67 -19.22
N GLU A 23 4.39 10.82 -18.57
CA GLU A 23 5.04 9.64 -19.15
C GLU A 23 4.35 8.32 -18.75
N GLY A 24 3.08 8.41 -18.32
CA GLY A 24 2.26 7.26 -17.96
C GLY A 24 2.42 6.80 -16.52
N GLY A 25 2.85 7.69 -15.62
CA GLY A 25 2.87 7.48 -14.16
C GLY A 25 4.13 6.80 -13.62
N ALA A 26 4.41 7.08 -12.35
CA ALA A 26 5.48 6.46 -11.56
C ALA A 26 5.07 5.08 -11.02
N ILE A 27 6.03 4.34 -10.51
CA ILE A 27 5.84 3.06 -9.83
C ILE A 27 5.97 3.25 -8.33
N LEU A 28 5.02 2.71 -7.59
CA LEU A 28 5.06 2.69 -6.13
C LEU A 28 5.27 1.24 -5.66
N LEU A 29 6.34 0.99 -4.90
CA LEU A 29 6.54 -0.27 -4.18
C LEU A 29 6.24 -0.04 -2.69
N VAL A 30 5.36 -0.86 -2.14
CA VAL A 30 4.97 -0.73 -0.74
C VAL A 30 5.12 -2.03 0.05
N GLY A 31 5.51 -1.86 1.31
CA GLY A 31 5.58 -2.94 2.29
C GLY A 31 4.74 -2.66 3.53
N ALA A 32 4.88 -3.51 4.56
CA ALA A 32 4.06 -3.51 5.76
C ALA A 32 4.04 -2.18 6.53
N GLY A 33 5.08 -1.36 6.39
CA GLY A 33 5.19 -0.08 7.07
C GLY A 33 4.05 0.89 6.76
N ILE A 34 3.46 0.84 5.55
CA ILE A 34 2.33 1.71 5.22
C ILE A 34 1.02 1.32 5.94
N SER A 35 0.93 0.10 6.47
CA SER A 35 -0.29 -0.44 7.10
C SER A 35 -0.22 -0.46 8.64
N VAL A 36 0.87 0.02 9.25
CA VAL A 36 1.08 -0.05 10.71
C VAL A 36 0.04 0.79 11.46
N SER A 37 -0.16 2.03 11.08
CA SER A 37 -1.17 2.92 11.68
C SER A 37 -2.61 2.48 11.37
N ALA A 38 -2.80 1.68 10.31
CA ALA A 38 -4.07 1.04 9.99
C ALA A 38 -4.44 -0.13 10.93
N GLY A 39 -3.48 -0.59 11.76
CA GLY A 39 -3.67 -1.69 12.71
C GLY A 39 -3.08 -3.02 12.27
N ILE A 40 -2.32 -3.08 11.18
CA ILE A 40 -1.55 -4.26 10.77
C ILE A 40 -0.18 -4.20 11.47
N PRO A 41 0.18 -5.17 12.31
CA PRO A 41 1.46 -5.11 13.01
C PRO A 41 2.64 -5.30 12.04
N PRO A 42 3.78 -4.62 12.26
CA PRO A 42 4.99 -4.87 11.50
C PRO A 42 5.56 -6.27 11.78
N ALA A 43 6.45 -6.75 10.91
CA ALA A 43 6.98 -8.11 10.91
C ALA A 43 7.46 -8.57 12.29
N PHE A 44 8.24 -7.75 13.00
CA PHE A 44 8.78 -8.10 14.32
C PHE A 44 7.69 -8.29 15.39
N LYS A 45 6.63 -7.46 15.40
CA LYS A 45 5.48 -7.65 16.29
C LYS A 45 4.66 -8.87 15.90
N LEU A 46 4.54 -9.15 14.60
CA LEU A 46 3.83 -10.31 14.10
C LEU A 46 4.51 -11.61 14.51
N MET A 47 5.87 -11.65 14.50
CA MET A 47 6.64 -12.78 15.04
C MET A 47 6.31 -13.06 16.51
N LYS A 48 6.33 -12.02 17.34
CA LYS A 48 5.99 -12.15 18.77
C LYS A 48 4.59 -12.72 18.96
N ILE A 49 3.61 -12.15 18.28
CA ILE A 49 2.22 -12.59 18.35
C ILE A 49 2.06 -14.04 17.86
N ALA A 50 2.80 -14.44 16.81
CA ALA A 50 2.80 -15.81 16.33
C ALA A 50 3.32 -16.79 17.39
N ILE A 51 4.46 -16.49 18.01
CA ILE A 51 5.07 -17.32 19.04
C ILE A 51 4.15 -17.44 20.27
N GLU A 52 3.59 -16.33 20.75
CA GLU A 52 2.70 -16.30 21.90
C GLU A 52 1.38 -17.07 21.69
N ASN A 53 0.85 -17.06 20.46
CA ASN A 53 -0.44 -17.68 20.16
C ASN A 53 -0.34 -19.13 19.66
N PHE A 54 0.84 -19.53 19.19
CA PHE A 54 1.09 -20.88 18.68
C PHE A 54 2.33 -21.55 19.35
N PRO A 55 2.47 -21.51 20.68
CA PRO A 55 3.72 -21.86 21.38
C PRO A 55 4.22 -23.28 21.05
N ASN A 56 3.33 -24.21 20.75
CA ASN A 56 3.67 -25.59 20.43
C ASN A 56 4.48 -25.77 19.13
N TYR A 57 4.60 -24.75 18.31
CA TYR A 57 5.38 -24.76 17.07
C TYR A 57 6.79 -24.20 17.25
N PHE A 58 7.10 -23.66 18.44
CA PHE A 58 8.34 -22.95 18.72
C PHE A 58 9.09 -23.57 19.90
N THR A 59 10.43 -23.51 19.84
CA THR A 59 11.29 -23.98 20.91
C THR A 59 11.18 -23.10 22.15
N GLU A 60 11.56 -23.60 23.31
CA GLU A 60 11.64 -22.82 24.55
C GLU A 60 12.56 -21.60 24.39
N GLU A 61 13.66 -21.75 23.64
CA GLU A 61 14.57 -20.65 23.34
C GLU A 61 13.91 -19.55 22.50
N GLU A 62 13.17 -19.89 21.46
CA GLU A 62 12.45 -18.89 20.64
C GLU A 62 11.35 -18.20 21.44
N GLN A 63 10.66 -18.93 22.31
CA GLN A 63 9.68 -18.35 23.21
C GLN A 63 10.33 -17.38 24.21
N ARG A 64 11.51 -17.71 24.70
CA ARG A 64 12.32 -16.84 25.58
C ARG A 64 12.77 -15.59 24.82
N LEU A 65 13.37 -15.75 23.64
CA LEU A 65 13.84 -14.65 22.80
C LEU A 65 12.69 -13.72 22.37
N ALA A 66 11.50 -14.25 22.16
CA ALA A 66 10.30 -13.44 21.86
C ALA A 66 9.93 -12.48 23.01
N GLN A 67 10.33 -12.78 24.24
CA GLN A 67 10.10 -11.92 25.40
C GLN A 67 11.28 -10.99 25.70
N GLU A 68 12.50 -11.47 25.50
CA GLU A 68 13.73 -10.80 25.92
C GLU A 68 14.37 -9.98 24.80
N ASP A 69 14.50 -10.54 23.59
CA ASP A 69 15.20 -9.90 22.48
C ASP A 69 14.76 -10.43 21.12
N LEU A 70 13.73 -9.83 20.57
CA LEU A 70 13.17 -10.17 19.24
C LEU A 70 14.19 -10.00 18.09
N SER A 71 15.25 -9.20 18.26
CA SER A 71 16.21 -8.92 17.19
C SER A 71 17.04 -10.13 16.78
N GLN A 72 17.11 -11.16 17.63
CA GLN A 72 17.79 -12.43 17.35
C GLN A 72 16.94 -13.40 16.53
N LEU A 73 15.66 -13.10 16.30
CA LEU A 73 14.76 -13.93 15.52
C LEU A 73 14.57 -13.35 14.12
N GLN A 74 14.47 -14.25 13.13
CA GLN A 74 14.20 -13.86 11.75
C GLN A 74 12.73 -14.15 11.40
N TYR A 75 12.06 -13.17 10.79
CA TYR A 75 10.64 -13.28 10.44
C TYR A 75 10.32 -14.52 9.59
N ASN A 76 11.09 -14.75 8.55
CA ASN A 76 10.87 -15.87 7.63
C ASN A 76 11.05 -17.23 8.32
N ASP A 77 11.99 -17.36 9.26
CA ASP A 77 12.24 -18.59 9.99
C ASP A 77 11.07 -18.92 10.93
N ILE A 78 10.56 -17.91 11.63
CA ILE A 78 9.38 -18.04 12.49
C ILE A 78 8.14 -18.42 11.67
N MET A 79 7.90 -17.74 10.55
CA MET A 79 6.76 -18.04 9.69
C MET A 79 6.84 -19.40 9.03
N THR A 80 8.04 -19.90 8.74
CA THR A 80 8.26 -21.25 8.16
C THR A 80 7.77 -22.36 9.08
N LYS A 81 7.83 -22.18 10.40
CA LYS A 81 7.37 -23.16 11.38
C LYS A 81 5.84 -23.28 11.45
N LEU A 82 5.12 -22.28 10.99
CA LEU A 82 3.67 -22.30 10.93
C LEU A 82 3.18 -22.90 9.59
N SER A 83 2.14 -23.72 9.66
CA SER A 83 1.46 -24.15 8.44
C SER A 83 0.83 -22.97 7.70
N ASN A 84 0.58 -23.12 6.40
CA ASN A 84 -0.08 -22.09 5.59
C ASN A 84 -1.44 -21.66 6.19
N VAL A 85 -2.19 -22.61 6.75
CA VAL A 85 -3.47 -22.34 7.43
C VAL A 85 -3.26 -21.43 8.65
N LYS A 86 -2.24 -21.70 9.48
CA LYS A 86 -1.95 -20.90 10.67
C LYS A 86 -1.45 -19.50 10.33
N ARG A 87 -0.63 -19.37 9.29
CA ARG A 87 -0.21 -18.05 8.79
C ARG A 87 -1.40 -17.23 8.31
N LYS A 88 -2.30 -17.83 7.52
CA LYS A 88 -3.54 -17.17 7.06
C LYS A 88 -4.45 -16.79 8.24
N GLU A 89 -4.60 -17.66 9.23
CA GLU A 89 -5.34 -17.38 10.45
C GLU A 89 -4.77 -16.16 11.19
N LEU A 90 -3.45 -16.09 11.34
CA LEU A 90 -2.76 -14.98 11.99
C LEU A 90 -3.02 -13.64 11.29
N PHE A 91 -2.85 -13.57 9.97
CA PHE A 91 -3.13 -12.35 9.20
C PHE A 91 -4.60 -11.95 9.27
N LYS A 92 -5.51 -12.92 9.20
CA LYS A 92 -6.94 -12.70 9.28
C LYS A 92 -7.37 -11.99 10.56
N TRP A 93 -6.73 -12.27 11.71
CA TRP A 93 -7.05 -11.61 12.97
C TRP A 93 -6.91 -10.09 12.90
N PHE A 94 -5.95 -9.58 12.15
CA PHE A 94 -5.75 -8.14 12.01
C PHE A 94 -6.62 -7.55 10.90
N ILE A 95 -6.74 -8.25 9.78
CA ILE A 95 -7.51 -7.77 8.63
C ILE A 95 -9.01 -7.71 8.94
N GLU A 96 -9.55 -8.75 9.59
CA GLU A 96 -10.99 -8.86 9.89
C GLU A 96 -11.33 -8.53 11.35
N GLY A 97 -10.34 -8.49 12.23
CA GLY A 97 -10.49 -8.42 13.67
C GLY A 97 -10.70 -9.79 14.32
N ASN A 98 -10.39 -9.88 15.61
CA ASN A 98 -10.64 -11.07 16.43
C ASN A 98 -11.07 -10.65 17.83
N LYS A 99 -12.36 -10.79 18.12
CA LYS A 99 -12.96 -10.36 19.41
C LYS A 99 -12.42 -11.18 20.59
N ASP A 100 -12.19 -12.47 20.41
CA ASP A 100 -11.71 -13.37 21.49
C ASP A 100 -10.29 -13.00 21.93
N LYS A 101 -9.51 -12.42 21.02
CA LYS A 101 -8.13 -11.95 21.27
C LYS A 101 -8.06 -10.44 21.54
N GLY A 102 -9.19 -9.74 21.53
CA GLY A 102 -9.22 -8.28 21.68
C GLY A 102 -8.57 -7.53 20.51
N ILE A 103 -8.39 -8.17 19.34
CA ILE A 103 -7.77 -7.57 18.17
C ILE A 103 -8.83 -6.83 17.36
N LYS A 104 -8.65 -5.53 17.17
CA LYS A 104 -9.52 -4.70 16.33
C LYS A 104 -9.23 -4.95 14.85
N LYS A 105 -10.28 -4.87 14.03
CA LYS A 105 -10.15 -4.88 12.57
C LYS A 105 -9.31 -3.70 12.09
N ALA A 106 -8.39 -3.93 11.16
CA ALA A 106 -7.64 -2.88 10.50
C ALA A 106 -8.58 -1.91 9.78
N LYS A 107 -8.24 -0.63 9.83
CA LYS A 107 -8.96 0.47 9.15
C LYS A 107 -8.03 1.17 8.18
N LEU A 108 -8.59 1.84 7.19
CA LEU A 108 -7.79 2.70 6.32
C LEU A 108 -7.12 3.81 7.12
N ASN A 109 -5.88 4.11 6.78
CA ASN A 109 -5.14 5.27 7.25
C ASN A 109 -4.99 6.30 6.14
N PHE A 110 -4.42 7.45 6.46
CA PHE A 110 -4.22 8.53 5.49
C PHE A 110 -3.27 8.16 4.35
N ALA A 111 -2.26 7.33 4.60
CA ALA A 111 -1.36 6.85 3.56
C ALA A 111 -2.11 6.08 2.48
N HIS A 112 -2.97 5.12 2.86
CA HIS A 112 -3.76 4.35 1.90
C HIS A 112 -4.66 5.24 1.04
N ILE A 113 -5.31 6.22 1.66
CA ILE A 113 -6.23 7.15 0.99
C ILE A 113 -5.47 8.03 0.00
N ALA A 114 -4.36 8.64 0.45
CA ALA A 114 -3.54 9.50 -0.41
C ALA A 114 -2.91 8.71 -1.57
N ILE A 115 -2.41 7.49 -1.32
CA ILE A 115 -1.88 6.61 -2.36
C ILE A 115 -2.95 6.27 -3.40
N ALA A 116 -4.17 5.93 -2.96
CA ALA A 116 -5.27 5.62 -3.87
C ALA A 116 -5.67 6.84 -4.72
N GLU A 117 -5.70 8.04 -4.14
CA GLU A 117 -5.97 9.27 -4.89
C GLU A 117 -4.86 9.59 -5.89
N LEU A 118 -3.57 9.40 -5.51
CA LEU A 118 -2.44 9.57 -6.42
C LEU A 118 -2.47 8.57 -7.59
N LEU A 119 -2.90 7.33 -7.34
CA LEU A 119 -3.13 6.32 -8.38
C LEU A 119 -4.29 6.73 -9.29
N LYS A 120 -5.43 7.15 -8.73
CA LYS A 120 -6.61 7.61 -9.45
C LYS A 120 -6.29 8.80 -10.37
N GLN A 121 -5.45 9.72 -9.92
CA GLN A 121 -5.03 10.88 -10.69
C GLN A 121 -3.87 10.62 -11.66
N GLY A 122 -3.33 9.39 -11.70
CA GLY A 122 -2.30 8.97 -12.65
C GLY A 122 -0.88 9.42 -12.29
N TYR A 123 -0.62 9.86 -11.06
CA TYR A 123 0.75 10.09 -10.57
C TYR A 123 1.50 8.77 -10.38
N PHE A 124 0.81 7.75 -9.88
CA PHE A 124 1.24 6.38 -9.98
C PHE A 124 0.45 5.65 -11.07
N SER A 125 1.12 4.78 -11.83
CA SER A 125 0.46 3.88 -12.77
C SER A 125 0.33 2.48 -12.19
N ARG A 126 1.30 2.07 -11.37
CA ARG A 126 1.35 0.72 -10.80
C ARG A 126 1.79 0.77 -9.35
N ILE A 127 1.06 0.04 -8.51
CA ILE A 127 1.45 -0.23 -7.13
C ILE A 127 1.88 -1.68 -7.03
N LEU A 128 3.15 -1.92 -6.71
CA LEU A 128 3.69 -3.22 -6.36
C LEU A 128 3.61 -3.35 -4.83
N THR A 129 3.02 -4.41 -4.32
CA THR A 129 2.92 -4.59 -2.86
C THR A 129 3.39 -5.98 -2.44
N VAL A 130 4.20 -6.02 -1.38
CA VAL A 130 4.56 -7.26 -0.69
C VAL A 130 3.58 -7.58 0.45
N ASN A 131 2.63 -6.67 0.73
CA ASN A 131 1.59 -6.85 1.75
C ASN A 131 0.55 -7.86 1.29
N PHE A 132 -0.12 -8.48 2.25
CA PHE A 132 -1.23 -9.40 2.01
C PHE A 132 -2.60 -8.76 2.25
N ASP A 133 -2.65 -7.59 2.89
CA ASP A 133 -3.89 -6.92 3.27
C ASP A 133 -4.59 -6.26 2.07
N PRO A 134 -5.94 -6.09 2.12
CA PRO A 134 -6.71 -5.49 1.03
C PRO A 134 -6.86 -3.96 1.15
N LEU A 135 -6.12 -3.29 2.05
CA LEU A 135 -6.40 -1.90 2.41
C LEU A 135 -6.25 -0.94 1.24
N LEU A 136 -5.27 -1.15 0.35
CA LEU A 136 -5.15 -0.36 -0.88
C LEU A 136 -6.35 -0.52 -1.81
N ILE A 137 -6.88 -1.75 -1.94
CA ILE A 137 -8.11 -2.00 -2.72
C ILE A 137 -9.28 -1.25 -2.11
N HIS A 138 -9.44 -1.34 -0.78
CA HIS A 138 -10.50 -0.62 -0.08
C HIS A 138 -10.36 0.90 -0.21
N ALA A 139 -9.13 1.43 -0.19
CA ALA A 139 -8.88 2.84 -0.40
C ALA A 139 -9.28 3.29 -1.80
N CYS A 140 -8.99 2.49 -2.84
CA CYS A 140 -9.44 2.80 -4.21
C CYS A 140 -10.98 2.87 -4.31
N TYR A 141 -11.70 1.99 -3.60
CA TYR A 141 -13.17 2.11 -3.51
C TYR A 141 -13.60 3.39 -2.79
N MET A 142 -12.95 3.73 -1.69
CA MET A 142 -13.30 4.90 -0.89
C MET A 142 -13.08 6.23 -1.63
N VAL A 143 -12.02 6.34 -2.44
CA VAL A 143 -11.78 7.53 -3.26
C VAL A 143 -12.59 7.56 -4.56
N GLY A 144 -13.50 6.61 -4.75
CA GLY A 144 -14.34 6.54 -5.96
C GLY A 144 -13.52 6.38 -7.24
N MET A 145 -12.51 5.50 -7.23
CA MET A 145 -11.69 5.28 -8.41
C MET A 145 -12.46 4.53 -9.50
N TYR A 146 -12.62 5.18 -10.65
CA TYR A 146 -13.24 4.58 -11.83
C TYR A 146 -12.53 5.03 -13.12
N PRO A 147 -12.14 4.10 -14.03
CA PRO A 147 -12.24 2.65 -13.87
C PRO A 147 -11.40 2.16 -12.69
N PHE A 148 -11.83 1.05 -12.10
CA PHE A 148 -11.11 0.43 -10.99
C PHE A 148 -9.77 -0.15 -11.47
N PRO A 149 -8.69 -0.10 -10.69
CA PRO A 149 -7.40 -0.62 -11.11
C PRO A 149 -7.44 -2.13 -11.32
N ALA A 150 -6.65 -2.63 -12.25
CA ALA A 150 -6.45 -4.07 -12.39
C ALA A 150 -5.76 -4.63 -11.13
N ILE A 151 -6.25 -5.76 -10.63
CA ILE A 151 -5.68 -6.42 -9.44
C ILE A 151 -5.03 -7.72 -9.88
N TYR A 152 -3.73 -7.85 -9.64
CA TYR A 152 -2.96 -9.05 -9.93
C TYR A 152 -2.47 -9.70 -8.64
N ASP A 153 -2.68 -11.01 -8.50
CA ASP A 153 -2.15 -11.84 -7.41
C ASP A 153 -1.10 -12.79 -7.97
N LEU A 154 0.16 -12.49 -7.73
CA LEU A 154 1.29 -13.27 -8.24
C LEU A 154 1.74 -14.38 -7.28
N GLY A 155 1.16 -14.45 -6.07
CA GLY A 155 1.58 -15.42 -5.06
C GLY A 155 1.50 -16.89 -5.53
N ALA A 156 0.50 -17.24 -6.32
CA ALA A 156 0.31 -18.59 -6.83
C ALA A 156 0.94 -18.84 -8.23
N MET A 157 1.48 -17.80 -8.88
CA MET A 157 1.97 -17.89 -10.25
C MET A 157 3.43 -18.35 -10.29
N GLY A 158 3.74 -19.36 -11.10
CA GLY A 158 5.11 -19.83 -11.33
C GLY A 158 5.84 -19.07 -12.43
N LYS A 159 5.10 -18.54 -13.41
CA LYS A 159 5.64 -17.69 -14.49
C LYS A 159 4.65 -16.60 -14.81
N VAL A 160 5.13 -15.39 -15.00
CA VAL A 160 4.34 -14.22 -15.33
C VAL A 160 4.90 -13.59 -16.60
N ASN A 161 4.05 -13.34 -17.57
CA ASN A 161 4.39 -12.41 -18.64
C ASN A 161 4.03 -10.99 -18.16
N ALA A 162 5.04 -10.26 -17.72
CA ALA A 162 4.86 -8.93 -17.15
C ALA A 162 4.37 -7.88 -18.17
N GLU A 163 4.51 -8.13 -19.47
CA GLU A 163 3.98 -7.27 -20.53
C GLU A 163 2.44 -7.30 -20.58
N LEU A 164 1.82 -8.31 -19.96
CA LEU A 164 0.36 -8.42 -19.87
C LEU A 164 -0.23 -7.65 -18.68
N LEU A 165 0.59 -7.03 -17.87
CA LEU A 165 0.11 -6.18 -16.78
C LEU A 165 -0.39 -4.84 -17.34
N HIS A 166 -1.67 -4.57 -17.15
CA HIS A 166 -2.32 -3.33 -17.56
C HIS A 166 -2.38 -2.34 -16.42
N ASP A 167 -2.07 -1.09 -16.69
CA ASP A 167 -2.17 0.01 -15.74
C ASP A 167 -3.48 0.82 -15.95
N PRO A 168 -4.05 1.44 -14.92
CA PRO A 168 -3.57 1.44 -13.54
C PRO A 168 -3.75 0.08 -12.86
N SER A 169 -2.80 -0.30 -11.99
CA SER A 169 -2.83 -1.63 -11.37
C SER A 169 -2.30 -1.66 -9.93
N ILE A 170 -2.79 -2.65 -9.16
CA ILE A 170 -2.23 -3.08 -7.88
C ILE A 170 -1.78 -4.53 -8.04
N VAL A 171 -0.48 -4.78 -7.82
CA VAL A 171 0.15 -6.08 -8.04
C VAL A 171 0.64 -6.62 -6.69
N TYR A 172 -0.02 -7.66 -6.20
CA TYR A 172 0.35 -8.39 -5.00
C TYR A 172 1.48 -9.37 -5.35
N LEU A 173 2.70 -9.01 -5.02
CA LEU A 173 3.89 -9.78 -5.38
C LEU A 173 3.94 -11.13 -4.66
N ASN A 174 3.59 -11.16 -3.37
CA ASN A 174 3.70 -12.34 -2.51
C ASN A 174 2.33 -13.01 -2.25
N GLY A 175 1.27 -12.57 -2.91
CA GLY A 175 -0.09 -13.06 -2.74
C GLY A 175 -0.96 -12.18 -1.86
N GLN A 176 -2.25 -12.47 -1.83
CA GLN A 176 -3.25 -11.78 -1.03
C GLN A 176 -3.70 -12.63 0.17
N HIS A 177 -4.32 -11.98 1.18
CA HIS A 177 -4.86 -12.69 2.35
C HIS A 177 -5.95 -13.71 1.99
N VAL A 178 -6.72 -13.45 0.92
CA VAL A 178 -7.72 -14.38 0.36
C VAL A 178 -7.17 -15.22 -0.79
N GLY A 179 -5.92 -15.02 -1.19
CA GLY A 179 -5.26 -15.73 -2.28
C GLY A 179 -4.99 -17.21 -1.94
N PHE A 180 -4.70 -17.99 -2.96
CA PHE A 180 -4.37 -19.43 -2.78
C PHE A 180 -3.04 -19.62 -2.04
N VAL A 181 -2.07 -18.77 -2.29
CA VAL A 181 -0.73 -18.83 -1.72
C VAL A 181 -0.33 -17.48 -1.14
N GLN A 182 0.29 -17.51 0.02
CA GLN A 182 0.97 -16.37 0.64
C GLN A 182 2.45 -16.75 0.78
N ARG A 183 3.33 -16.07 0.05
CA ARG A 183 4.76 -16.33 0.07
C ARG A 183 5.40 -15.51 1.19
N ASN A 184 5.70 -16.16 2.28
CA ASN A 184 6.25 -15.53 3.49
C ASN A 184 7.26 -16.43 4.21
N THR A 185 7.85 -17.39 3.51
CA THR A 185 8.97 -18.20 3.97
C THR A 185 10.15 -18.03 3.03
N THR A 186 11.36 -18.25 3.52
CA THR A 186 12.59 -18.10 2.73
C THR A 186 12.54 -18.92 1.44
N ASP A 187 12.20 -20.20 1.52
CA ASP A 187 12.13 -21.09 0.35
C ASP A 187 11.09 -20.61 -0.68
N GLN A 188 9.93 -20.12 -0.21
CA GLN A 188 8.89 -19.62 -1.09
C GLN A 188 9.30 -18.33 -1.80
N LEU A 189 10.00 -17.43 -1.11
CA LEU A 189 10.49 -16.18 -1.69
C LEU A 189 11.62 -16.44 -2.68
N GLU A 190 12.56 -17.33 -2.36
CA GLU A 190 13.65 -17.68 -3.29
C GLU A 190 13.10 -18.39 -4.54
N ALA A 191 12.15 -19.32 -4.38
CA ALA A 191 11.47 -19.96 -5.52
C ALA A 191 10.68 -18.96 -6.38
N HIS A 192 10.35 -17.79 -5.86
CA HIS A 192 9.61 -16.73 -6.55
C HIS A 192 10.51 -15.62 -7.14
N LYS A 193 11.80 -15.65 -6.83
CA LYS A 193 12.80 -14.64 -7.18
C LYS A 193 12.79 -14.29 -8.68
N GLU A 194 12.75 -15.29 -9.55
CA GLU A 194 12.72 -15.05 -11.00
C GLU A 194 11.49 -14.25 -11.43
N THR A 195 10.32 -14.58 -10.88
CA THR A 195 9.08 -13.83 -11.16
C THR A 195 9.19 -12.38 -10.69
N LEU A 196 9.70 -12.14 -9.48
CA LEU A 196 9.92 -10.79 -8.95
C LEU A 196 10.92 -10.00 -9.81
N THR A 197 12.03 -10.63 -10.20
CA THR A 197 13.03 -10.03 -11.07
C THR A 197 12.42 -9.65 -12.44
N GLN A 198 11.61 -10.52 -13.04
CA GLN A 198 10.91 -10.23 -14.30
C GLN A 198 9.96 -9.03 -14.17
N ILE A 199 9.21 -8.93 -13.06
CA ILE A 199 8.30 -7.79 -12.82
C ILE A 199 9.09 -6.49 -12.71
N VAL A 200 10.16 -6.47 -11.92
CA VAL A 200 11.01 -5.29 -11.77
C VAL A 200 11.65 -4.88 -13.09
N ARG A 201 12.24 -5.82 -13.81
CA ARG A 201 12.88 -5.56 -15.12
C ARG A 201 11.89 -5.07 -16.17
N SER A 202 10.69 -5.65 -16.26
CA SER A 202 9.67 -5.22 -17.22
C SER A 202 9.09 -3.85 -16.87
N THR A 203 9.03 -3.52 -15.60
CA THR A 203 8.65 -2.17 -15.15
C THR A 203 9.71 -1.15 -15.56
N GLY A 204 10.99 -1.52 -15.45
CA GLY A 204 12.13 -0.86 -16.08
C GLY A 204 12.70 0.34 -15.32
N CYS A 205 13.95 0.67 -15.67
CA CYS A 205 14.70 1.77 -15.09
C CYS A 205 14.26 3.17 -15.62
N ASN A 206 13.42 3.22 -16.65
CA ASN A 206 12.92 4.48 -17.22
C ASN A 206 11.76 5.09 -16.40
N LYS A 207 11.22 4.35 -15.44
CA LYS A 207 10.17 4.86 -14.57
C LYS A 207 10.76 5.52 -13.32
N THR A 208 10.08 6.54 -12.82
CA THR A 208 10.31 7.01 -11.44
C THR A 208 9.79 5.97 -10.47
N TRP A 209 10.62 5.57 -9.52
CA TRP A 209 10.27 4.62 -8.47
C TRP A 209 10.13 5.32 -7.12
N VAL A 210 9.10 4.94 -6.38
CA VAL A 210 8.92 5.33 -4.98
C VAL A 210 8.77 4.06 -4.16
N VAL A 211 9.56 3.91 -3.10
CA VAL A 211 9.52 2.77 -2.19
C VAL A 211 9.12 3.28 -0.80
N ALA A 212 8.10 2.69 -0.20
CA ALA A 212 7.57 3.13 1.09
C ALA A 212 7.18 1.97 1.99
N GLY A 213 7.53 2.05 3.28
CA GLY A 213 7.14 1.04 4.27
C GLY A 213 7.69 -0.36 4.00
N TYR A 214 8.70 -0.48 3.18
CA TYR A 214 9.37 -1.71 2.79
C TYR A 214 10.81 -1.71 3.31
N SER A 215 11.18 -2.73 4.07
CA SER A 215 12.53 -2.82 4.63
C SER A 215 13.55 -3.44 3.67
N GLY A 216 13.11 -4.29 2.76
CA GLY A 216 13.99 -5.06 1.88
C GLY A 216 14.83 -6.13 2.60
N GLU A 217 14.56 -6.38 3.88
CA GLU A 217 15.33 -7.30 4.67
C GLU A 217 15.08 -8.75 4.23
N ASN A 218 16.18 -9.43 3.79
CA ASN A 218 16.14 -10.83 3.33
C ASN A 218 15.10 -11.11 2.21
N ASP A 219 14.87 -10.14 1.34
CA ASP A 219 13.92 -10.23 0.24
C ASP A 219 14.67 -10.17 -1.11
N PRO A 220 14.45 -11.13 -2.03
CA PRO A 220 15.07 -11.12 -3.35
C PRO A 220 14.69 -9.90 -4.21
N LEU A 221 13.63 -9.17 -3.86
CA LEU A 221 13.22 -7.95 -4.56
C LEU A 221 14.27 -6.83 -4.46
N MET A 222 14.99 -6.73 -3.32
CA MET A 222 16.12 -5.78 -3.20
C MET A 222 17.21 -6.05 -4.23
N HIS A 223 17.51 -7.32 -4.49
CA HIS A 223 18.48 -7.70 -5.51
C HIS A 223 18.00 -7.27 -6.90
N ALA A 224 16.72 -7.48 -7.22
CA ALA A 224 16.13 -7.08 -8.49
C ALA A 224 16.16 -5.53 -8.68
N LEU A 225 15.89 -4.76 -7.64
CA LEU A 225 16.02 -3.30 -7.66
C LEU A 225 17.47 -2.86 -7.88
N ASN A 226 18.42 -3.49 -7.21
CA ASN A 226 19.85 -3.20 -7.38
C ASN A 226 20.33 -3.52 -8.81
N GLU A 227 19.88 -4.64 -9.40
CA GLU A 227 20.21 -5.03 -10.79
C GLU A 227 19.61 -4.09 -11.85
N LEU A 228 18.58 -3.32 -11.50
CA LEU A 228 17.93 -2.40 -12.43
C LEU A 228 18.78 -1.16 -12.75
N ARG A 229 19.80 -0.89 -11.95
CA ARG A 229 20.69 0.27 -12.12
C ARG A 229 21.49 0.26 -13.42
N PRO A 230 21.89 1.42 -13.94
CA PRO A 230 21.53 2.77 -13.47
C PRO A 230 20.06 3.10 -13.75
N TYR A 231 19.44 3.85 -12.83
CA TYR A 231 18.10 4.37 -13.07
C TYR A 231 18.17 5.56 -14.03
N ASN A 232 17.41 5.54 -15.11
CA ASN A 232 17.30 6.67 -16.04
C ASN A 232 16.40 7.80 -15.50
N ASN A 233 15.57 7.46 -14.52
CA ASN A 233 14.83 8.36 -13.66
C ASN A 233 15.24 8.13 -12.19
N TRP A 234 14.50 8.70 -11.27
CA TRP A 234 14.83 8.65 -9.85
C TRP A 234 14.24 7.43 -9.16
N LEU A 235 14.97 6.89 -8.17
CA LEU A 235 14.44 6.02 -7.13
C LEU A 235 14.38 6.81 -5.82
N TYR A 236 13.18 6.96 -5.25
CA TYR A 236 12.95 7.56 -3.95
C TYR A 236 12.69 6.47 -2.92
N TRP A 237 13.49 6.41 -1.88
CA TRP A 237 13.32 5.50 -0.76
C TRP A 237 12.83 6.27 0.46
N LEU A 238 11.60 5.98 0.89
CA LEU A 238 10.99 6.60 2.07
C LEU A 238 11.33 5.73 3.29
N GLU A 239 12.33 6.16 4.05
CA GLU A 239 12.84 5.45 5.23
C GLU A 239 12.19 6.01 6.50
N TYR A 240 11.57 5.12 7.28
CA TYR A 240 10.92 5.53 8.53
C TYR A 240 11.92 5.96 9.60
N SER A 241 13.07 5.29 9.67
CA SER A 241 14.14 5.57 10.62
C SER A 241 15.03 6.74 10.17
N ASP A 242 16.08 7.02 10.93
CA ASP A 242 17.10 8.02 10.61
C ASP A 242 18.29 7.46 9.82
N GLN A 243 18.29 6.16 9.57
CA GLN A 243 19.30 5.45 8.78
C GLN A 243 18.68 4.26 8.04
N ILE A 244 19.21 3.91 6.88
CA ILE A 244 18.84 2.69 6.17
C ILE A 244 19.45 1.45 6.86
N LEU A 245 18.92 0.25 6.51
CA LEU A 245 19.53 -1.00 6.95
C LEU A 245 20.97 -1.10 6.44
N GLN A 246 21.89 -1.37 7.37
CA GLN A 246 23.32 -1.52 7.09
C GLN A 246 23.61 -2.92 6.54
N LYS A 247 23.07 -3.23 5.35
CA LYS A 247 23.28 -4.47 4.60
C LYS A 247 23.84 -4.15 3.21
N GLU A 248 24.67 -5.03 2.68
CA GLU A 248 25.25 -4.88 1.34
C GLU A 248 24.19 -4.61 0.25
N SER A 249 23.04 -5.29 0.37
CA SER A 249 21.90 -5.12 -0.53
C SER A 249 21.28 -3.71 -0.54
N HIS A 250 21.57 -2.88 0.46
CA HIS A 250 21.05 -1.52 0.62
C HIS A 250 22.05 -0.42 0.29
N HIS A 251 23.35 -0.76 0.16
CA HIS A 251 24.41 0.25 -0.04
C HIS A 251 24.19 1.13 -1.25
N PHE A 252 23.52 0.65 -2.31
CA PHE A 252 23.26 1.47 -3.50
C PHE A 252 22.30 2.64 -3.20
N LEU A 253 21.44 2.56 -2.19
CA LEU A 253 20.51 3.62 -1.84
C LEU A 253 21.21 4.92 -1.41
N GLU A 254 22.40 4.82 -0.81
CA GLU A 254 23.18 5.97 -0.35
C GLU A 254 24.34 6.32 -1.29
N ASN A 255 24.78 5.39 -2.12
CA ASN A 255 25.96 5.57 -2.97
C ASN A 255 25.65 5.99 -4.40
N ASP A 256 24.43 5.81 -4.87
CA ASP A 256 24.04 6.15 -6.23
C ASP A 256 23.37 7.53 -6.31
N GLU A 257 23.78 8.31 -7.28
CA GLU A 257 23.24 9.67 -7.49
C GLU A 257 21.76 9.67 -7.85
N GLU A 258 21.29 8.61 -8.49
CA GLU A 258 19.89 8.43 -8.90
C GLU A 258 18.97 8.02 -7.74
N CYS A 259 19.53 7.63 -6.60
CA CYS A 259 18.78 7.26 -5.42
C CYS A 259 18.64 8.46 -4.46
N LYS A 260 17.42 8.69 -3.97
CA LYS A 260 17.13 9.74 -3.00
C LYS A 260 16.45 9.12 -1.78
N VAL A 261 17.16 9.09 -0.66
CA VAL A 261 16.60 8.58 0.61
C VAL A 261 15.99 9.73 1.39
N ILE A 262 14.72 9.59 1.75
CA ILE A 262 13.98 10.52 2.59
C ILE A 262 13.79 9.84 3.95
N TYR A 263 14.56 10.28 4.94
CA TYR A 263 14.53 9.75 6.29
C TYR A 263 13.40 10.31 7.13
N GLN A 264 13.07 9.61 8.23
CA GLN A 264 11.98 9.97 9.15
C GLN A 264 10.65 10.15 8.40
N ALA A 265 10.43 9.27 7.44
CA ALA A 265 9.29 9.30 6.53
C ALA A 265 8.14 8.46 7.09
N ASP A 266 7.34 9.05 7.98
CA ASP A 266 6.05 8.48 8.36
C ASP A 266 5.13 8.47 7.14
N ALA A 267 4.59 7.29 6.80
CA ALA A 267 3.84 7.12 5.56
C ALA A 267 2.58 8.00 5.50
N ASP A 268 1.84 8.13 6.60
CA ASP A 268 0.64 8.97 6.64
C ASP A 268 0.97 10.43 6.38
N ILE A 269 2.00 10.94 7.04
CA ILE A 269 2.44 12.34 6.89
C ILE A 269 3.00 12.60 5.50
N ILE A 270 3.85 11.70 5.00
CA ILE A 270 4.56 11.89 3.74
C ILE A 270 3.59 11.85 2.55
N PHE A 271 2.72 10.85 2.47
CA PHE A 271 1.78 10.76 1.34
C PHE A 271 0.74 11.87 1.35
N MET A 272 0.30 12.33 2.52
CA MET A 272 -0.56 13.52 2.61
C MET A 272 0.16 14.78 2.10
N LYS A 273 1.42 15.00 2.50
CA LYS A 273 2.22 16.13 1.99
C LYS A 273 2.48 16.04 0.48
N ILE A 274 2.74 14.86 -0.06
CA ILE A 274 2.88 14.66 -1.51
C ILE A 274 1.58 15.01 -2.23
N ALA A 275 0.44 14.53 -1.72
CA ALA A 275 -0.87 14.84 -2.29
C ALA A 275 -1.14 16.36 -2.27
N GLU A 276 -0.84 17.04 -1.17
CA GLU A 276 -0.95 18.50 -1.04
C GLU A 276 -0.06 19.24 -2.04
N LEU A 277 1.22 18.88 -2.16
CA LEU A 277 2.17 19.48 -3.11
C LEU A 277 1.74 19.29 -4.57
N LEU A 278 1.03 18.22 -4.87
CA LEU A 278 0.49 17.90 -6.19
C LEU A 278 -0.92 18.46 -6.43
N ASN A 279 -1.46 19.22 -5.47
CA ASN A 279 -2.84 19.71 -5.48
C ASN A 279 -3.87 18.59 -5.72
N CYS A 280 -3.61 17.41 -5.15
CA CYS A 280 -4.58 16.33 -5.10
C CYS A 280 -5.59 16.63 -4.01
N ASN A 281 -6.80 17.01 -4.42
CA ASN A 281 -7.88 17.14 -3.48
C ASN A 281 -8.35 15.75 -3.08
N LEU A 282 -8.54 15.54 -1.78
CA LEU A 282 -9.19 14.33 -1.27
C LEU A 282 -10.72 14.51 -1.42
N ASP A 283 -11.17 14.51 -2.66
CA ASP A 283 -12.52 14.89 -3.07
C ASP A 283 -13.62 14.15 -2.31
N PHE A 284 -13.38 12.89 -1.90
CA PHE A 284 -14.36 12.12 -1.15
C PHE A 284 -14.61 12.68 0.27
N ILE A 285 -13.64 13.40 0.85
CA ILE A 285 -13.79 14.10 2.14
C ILE A 285 -14.39 15.47 1.93
N GLU A 286 -13.88 16.22 0.95
CA GLU A 286 -14.25 17.62 0.71
C GLU A 286 -15.49 17.77 -0.16
N ARG A 287 -15.74 16.81 -1.05
CA ARG A 287 -16.79 16.89 -2.07
C ARG A 287 -17.53 15.56 -2.26
N PRO A 288 -18.41 15.18 -1.34
CA PRO A 288 -19.17 13.93 -1.42
C PRO A 288 -20.12 13.85 -2.63
N ASP A 289 -20.39 14.95 -3.33
CA ASP A 289 -21.17 14.98 -4.56
C ASP A 289 -20.40 14.49 -5.81
N VAL A 290 -19.07 14.29 -5.73
CA VAL A 290 -18.24 13.80 -6.83
C VAL A 290 -18.66 12.40 -7.25
N GLU A 291 -18.96 11.50 -6.31
CA GLU A 291 -19.49 10.16 -6.61
C GLU A 291 -20.79 10.22 -7.43
N LEU A 292 -21.70 11.10 -7.07
CA LEU A 292 -22.96 11.26 -7.83
C LEU A 292 -22.72 11.74 -9.25
N THR A 293 -21.72 12.61 -9.46
CA THR A 293 -21.32 13.06 -10.78
C THR A 293 -20.72 11.93 -11.60
N LEU A 294 -19.96 11.02 -10.96
CA LEU A 294 -19.43 9.83 -11.60
C LEU A 294 -20.54 8.88 -12.05
N TYR A 295 -21.53 8.61 -11.20
CA TYR A 295 -22.69 7.80 -11.56
C TYR A 295 -23.46 8.38 -12.74
N GLU A 296 -23.61 9.71 -12.82
CA GLU A 296 -24.27 10.37 -13.96
C GLU A 296 -23.52 10.18 -15.29
N LYS A 297 -22.19 10.07 -15.26
CA LYS A 297 -21.38 9.81 -16.46
C LYS A 297 -21.42 8.34 -16.91
N GLU A 298 -21.39 7.42 -15.95
CA GLU A 298 -21.14 6.01 -16.23
C GLU A 298 -22.43 5.17 -16.35
N ILE A 299 -23.54 5.67 -15.80
CA ILE A 299 -24.81 4.97 -15.89
C ILE A 299 -25.62 5.56 -17.04
N ASN A 300 -25.95 4.72 -18.03
CA ASN A 300 -26.85 5.11 -19.10
C ASN A 300 -28.31 5.09 -18.63
N PHE A 301 -28.82 6.25 -18.21
CA PHE A 301 -30.21 6.43 -17.77
C PHE A 301 -31.20 6.48 -18.91
N GLN A 302 -30.77 6.49 -20.18
CA GLN A 302 -31.65 6.65 -21.35
C GLN A 302 -32.45 5.40 -21.71
N THR A 303 -32.06 4.24 -21.20
CA THR A 303 -32.61 2.93 -21.62
C THR A 303 -33.90 2.52 -20.92
N ALA A 304 -34.42 3.30 -19.98
CA ALA A 304 -35.42 2.79 -19.03
C ALA A 304 -36.83 3.42 -19.12
N GLY A 305 -37.16 4.21 -20.12
CA GLY A 305 -38.50 4.79 -20.26
C GLY A 305 -38.96 5.53 -18.98
N ASN A 306 -40.13 5.15 -18.43
CA ASN A 306 -40.64 5.76 -17.20
C ASN A 306 -39.72 5.59 -15.95
N LYS A 307 -38.81 4.64 -15.95
CA LYS A 307 -37.83 4.46 -14.87
C LYS A 307 -36.75 5.53 -14.87
N GLN A 308 -36.43 6.11 -16.03
CA GLN A 308 -35.47 7.21 -16.16
C GLN A 308 -35.86 8.40 -15.28
N ASN A 309 -37.12 8.82 -15.30
CA ASN A 309 -37.59 9.92 -14.47
C ASN A 309 -37.46 9.65 -12.96
N TYR A 310 -37.65 8.42 -12.56
CA TYR A 310 -37.49 8.01 -11.16
C TYR A 310 -36.03 8.13 -10.68
N PHE A 311 -35.09 7.60 -11.44
CA PHE A 311 -33.65 7.64 -11.08
C PHE A 311 -33.10 9.07 -11.14
N THR A 312 -33.39 9.81 -12.21
CA THR A 312 -32.98 11.21 -12.34
C THR A 312 -33.52 12.08 -11.21
N LYS A 313 -34.79 11.87 -10.82
CA LYS A 313 -35.39 12.58 -9.69
C LYS A 313 -34.74 12.22 -8.37
N LYS A 314 -34.40 10.95 -8.18
CA LYS A 314 -33.73 10.47 -6.97
C LYS A 314 -32.30 11.03 -6.85
N LEU A 315 -31.53 11.01 -7.93
CA LEU A 315 -30.18 11.61 -7.99
C LEU A 315 -30.22 13.12 -7.71
N LYS A 316 -31.15 13.85 -8.30
CA LYS A 316 -31.33 15.29 -8.01
C LYS A 316 -31.66 15.54 -6.54
N ASN A 317 -32.49 14.68 -5.94
CA ASN A 317 -32.81 14.78 -4.52
C ASN A 317 -31.61 14.50 -3.62
N TYR A 318 -30.77 13.50 -3.95
CA TYR A 318 -29.53 13.21 -3.22
C TYR A 318 -28.52 14.35 -3.34
N LYS A 319 -28.30 14.90 -4.55
CA LYS A 319 -27.44 16.08 -4.73
C LYS A 319 -27.91 17.26 -3.89
N LYS A 320 -29.22 17.51 -3.86
CA LYS A 320 -29.82 18.58 -3.04
C LYS A 320 -29.65 18.33 -1.54
N LEU A 321 -29.73 17.07 -1.09
CA LEU A 321 -29.50 16.67 0.30
C LEU A 321 -28.04 16.87 0.71
N LEU A 322 -27.10 16.37 -0.10
CA LEU A 322 -25.66 16.44 0.17
C LEU A 322 -25.12 17.88 0.14
N SER A 323 -25.74 18.77 -0.64
CA SER A 323 -25.40 20.20 -0.66
C SER A 323 -26.20 21.05 0.33
N SER A 324 -27.02 20.43 1.20
CA SER A 324 -27.84 21.20 2.15
C SER A 324 -27.03 21.64 3.37
N PRO A 325 -27.14 22.91 3.80
CA PRO A 325 -26.49 23.39 5.02
C PRO A 325 -26.86 22.59 6.29
N GLN A 326 -28.05 21.96 6.29
CA GLN A 326 -28.54 21.14 7.39
C GLN A 326 -27.79 19.82 7.52
N LEU A 327 -27.36 19.19 6.42
CA LEU A 327 -26.56 17.97 6.46
C LEU A 327 -25.13 18.28 6.92
N LEU A 328 -24.54 19.38 6.44
CA LEU A 328 -23.24 19.84 6.88
C LEU A 328 -23.24 20.13 8.38
N SER A 329 -24.28 20.86 8.87
CA SER A 329 -24.46 21.12 10.30
C SER A 329 -24.74 19.85 11.16
N PHE A 330 -25.25 18.80 10.55
CA PHE A 330 -25.42 17.50 11.23
C PHE A 330 -24.11 16.74 11.31
N LEU A 331 -23.31 16.77 10.25
CA LEU A 331 -21.97 16.14 10.24
C LEU A 331 -21.03 16.83 11.24
N ASP A 332 -21.05 18.17 11.33
CA ASP A 332 -20.31 18.94 12.33
C ASP A 332 -20.68 18.56 13.79
N LYS A 333 -21.92 18.10 14.00
CA LYS A 333 -22.38 17.65 15.34
C LYS A 333 -22.04 16.21 15.66
N VAL A 334 -21.75 15.37 14.67
CA VAL A 334 -21.36 13.96 14.87
C VAL A 334 -19.93 13.88 15.36
N ASP A 335 -19.06 14.82 14.99
CA ASP A 335 -17.68 14.90 15.49
C ASP A 335 -17.58 15.22 16.99
N ASP A 336 -18.63 15.83 17.58
CA ASP A 336 -18.69 16.14 19.03
C ASP A 336 -19.05 14.91 19.91
N PHE A 337 -19.36 13.73 19.33
CA PHE A 337 -19.76 12.52 20.09
C PHE A 337 -18.64 11.52 20.33
N ASP A 338 -17.42 11.75 19.81
CA ASP A 338 -16.26 10.85 19.96
C ASP A 338 -15.17 11.39 20.93
N THR A 339 -15.53 12.28 21.87
CA THR A 339 -14.65 12.70 22.98
C THR A 339 -15.00 12.00 24.29
#